data_da79506c77754aee6ffeedd8b76085aa
#
_entry.id   da79506c77754aee6ffeedd8b76085aa
#
_cell.length_a   1.000
_cell.length_b   1.000
_cell.length_c   1.000
_cell.angle_alpha   90.00
_cell.angle_beta   90.00
_cell.angle_gamma   90.00
#
_symmetry.space_group_name_H-M   'P 1'
#
loop_
_entity.id
_entity.type
_entity.pdbx_description
1 polymer ?
#
loop_
_entity_poly.entity_id
_entity_poly.type
_entity_poly.pdbx_seq_one_letter_code
_entity_poly.pdbx_strand_id
1 'polypeptide(L)'
;MEQFLLVFEMIGTVAFAASGALVGIHKGMDVFGVCILGLTTACGGGMVRDVLLGNTPPAAFQDPVPSAVAVATSLILFFSGVRHMLMGNQRRYDLFMLLMDGAGLGIFTVMGVRTAWHCVEEPPLYLLVFVGAVTGVGGGLLRDIMARDMPYIFIKHIYACASLAGALLCGLMRPVGEMPAMVAGAALVFVIRCLSAHYRWNLPKTCD
;
A
#
# COMPACT_ATOMS: atom_id res chain seq x y z
N MET A 1 15.16 -1.22 -16.74
CA MET A 1 14.44 -0.31 -15.85
C MET A 1 12.93 -0.64 -15.86
N GLU A 2 12.27 -0.60 -17.00
CA GLU A 2 10.84 -0.84 -17.13
C GLU A 2 10.36 -2.19 -16.55
N GLN A 3 11.06 -3.28 -16.88
CA GLN A 3 10.72 -4.61 -16.34
C GLN A 3 10.80 -4.69 -14.80
N PHE A 4 11.81 -4.04 -14.19
CA PHE A 4 11.89 -3.96 -12.74
C PHE A 4 10.70 -3.21 -12.15
N LEU A 5 10.33 -2.09 -12.71
CA LEU A 5 9.20 -1.27 -12.26
C LEU A 5 7.88 -2.02 -12.35
N LEU A 6 7.66 -2.72 -13.48
CA LEU A 6 6.48 -3.55 -13.67
C LEU A 6 6.40 -4.66 -12.61
N VAL A 7 7.48 -5.40 -12.41
CA VAL A 7 7.51 -6.48 -11.39
C VAL A 7 7.28 -5.91 -9.99
N PHE A 8 7.93 -4.78 -9.68
CA PHE A 8 7.81 -4.11 -8.40
C PHE A 8 6.38 -3.63 -8.13
N GLU A 9 5.74 -3.03 -9.13
CA GLU A 9 4.34 -2.61 -9.07
C GLU A 9 3.39 -3.81 -8.92
N MET A 10 3.62 -4.90 -9.65
CA MET A 10 2.80 -6.10 -9.55
C MET A 10 2.89 -6.75 -8.16
N ILE A 11 4.07 -6.78 -7.55
CA ILE A 11 4.23 -7.26 -6.16
C ILE A 11 3.41 -6.38 -5.20
N GLY A 12 3.48 -5.06 -5.33
CA GLY A 12 2.68 -4.13 -4.54
C GLY A 12 1.17 -4.33 -4.74
N THR A 13 0.75 -4.49 -5.99
CA THR A 13 -0.65 -4.73 -6.38
C THR A 13 -1.18 -6.03 -5.76
N VAL A 14 -0.45 -7.13 -5.88
CA VAL A 14 -0.81 -8.42 -5.27
C VAL A 14 -0.90 -8.28 -3.74
N ALA A 15 0.07 -7.62 -3.13
CA ALA A 15 0.12 -7.44 -1.69
C ALA A 15 -1.09 -6.62 -1.17
N PHE A 16 -1.38 -5.48 -1.78
CA PHE A 16 -2.53 -4.66 -1.39
C PHE A 16 -3.87 -5.31 -1.75
N ALA A 17 -3.99 -5.95 -2.90
CA ALA A 17 -5.20 -6.70 -3.27
C ALA A 17 -5.47 -7.83 -2.27
N ALA A 18 -4.43 -8.56 -1.87
CA ALA A 18 -4.55 -9.61 -0.86
C ALA A 18 -4.99 -9.05 0.50
N SER A 19 -4.42 -7.94 0.93
CA SER A 19 -4.82 -7.24 2.16
C SER A 19 -6.30 -6.82 2.10
N GLY A 20 -6.74 -6.19 1.00
CA GLY A 20 -8.13 -5.79 0.80
C GLY A 20 -9.10 -6.97 0.76
N ALA A 21 -8.76 -8.01 -0.01
CA ALA A 21 -9.57 -9.23 -0.10
C ALA A 21 -9.75 -9.91 1.26
N LEU A 22 -8.70 -10.03 2.06
CA LEU A 22 -8.79 -10.62 3.40
C LEU A 22 -9.69 -9.83 4.34
N VAL A 23 -9.64 -8.50 4.30
CA VAL A 23 -10.57 -7.66 5.07
C VAL A 23 -12.00 -7.90 4.61
N GLY A 24 -12.27 -7.92 3.30
CA GLY A 24 -13.59 -8.20 2.75
C GLY A 24 -14.13 -9.58 3.16
N ILE A 25 -13.29 -10.60 3.09
CA ILE A 25 -13.63 -11.97 3.53
C ILE A 25 -13.92 -12.00 5.03
N HIS A 26 -13.10 -11.33 5.84
CA HIS A 26 -13.30 -11.28 7.31
C HIS A 26 -14.60 -10.57 7.68
N LYS A 27 -15.02 -9.58 6.89
CA LYS A 27 -16.30 -8.85 7.05
C LYS A 27 -17.51 -9.58 6.48
N GLY A 28 -17.32 -10.77 5.89
CA GLY A 28 -18.42 -11.55 5.30
C GLY A 28 -18.98 -10.96 4.01
N MET A 29 -18.18 -10.18 3.27
CA MET A 29 -18.58 -9.66 1.96
C MET A 29 -18.70 -10.81 0.94
N ASP A 30 -19.58 -10.64 -0.04
CA ASP A 30 -19.67 -11.55 -1.17
C ASP A 30 -18.46 -11.44 -2.11
N VAL A 31 -18.39 -12.30 -3.13
CA VAL A 31 -17.28 -12.34 -4.08
C VAL A 31 -17.06 -10.99 -4.76
N PHE A 32 -18.13 -10.28 -5.09
CA PHE A 32 -18.05 -8.97 -5.75
C PHE A 32 -17.49 -7.92 -4.79
N GLY A 33 -18.01 -7.86 -3.56
CA GLY A 33 -17.50 -6.96 -2.51
C GLY A 33 -16.03 -7.19 -2.20
N VAL A 34 -15.58 -8.45 -2.12
CA VAL A 34 -14.16 -8.81 -1.91
C VAL A 34 -13.30 -8.34 -3.08
N CYS A 35 -13.75 -8.52 -4.34
CA CYS A 35 -13.03 -8.04 -5.51
C CYS A 35 -12.94 -6.50 -5.53
N ILE A 36 -14.04 -5.81 -5.25
CA ILE A 36 -14.05 -4.34 -5.20
C ILE A 36 -13.12 -3.82 -4.10
N LEU A 37 -13.15 -4.43 -2.92
CA LEU A 37 -12.29 -4.00 -1.82
C LEU A 37 -10.81 -4.25 -2.11
N GLY A 38 -10.46 -5.40 -2.71
CA GLY A 38 -9.10 -5.70 -3.15
C GLY A 38 -8.61 -4.75 -4.24
N LEU A 39 -9.45 -4.50 -5.26
CA LEU A 39 -9.17 -3.55 -6.35
C LEU A 39 -8.95 -2.13 -5.80
N THR A 40 -9.86 -1.65 -4.96
CA THR A 40 -9.77 -0.30 -4.38
C THR A 40 -8.52 -0.17 -3.50
N THR A 41 -8.17 -1.21 -2.75
CA THR A 41 -6.95 -1.19 -1.93
C THR A 41 -5.70 -1.10 -2.80
N ALA A 42 -5.65 -1.87 -3.89
CA ALA A 42 -4.48 -1.90 -4.77
C ALA A 42 -4.32 -0.63 -5.64
N CYS A 43 -5.41 -0.13 -6.21
CA CYS A 43 -5.36 0.97 -7.17
C CYS A 43 -5.69 2.34 -6.57
N GLY A 44 -6.41 2.38 -5.44
CA GLY A 44 -6.96 3.62 -4.89
C GLY A 44 -5.92 4.66 -4.51
N GLY A 45 -4.80 4.25 -3.91
CA GLY A 45 -3.69 5.17 -3.58
C GLY A 45 -3.07 5.81 -4.82
N GLY A 46 -2.89 5.02 -5.88
CA GLY A 46 -2.43 5.51 -7.19
C GLY A 46 -3.41 6.49 -7.85
N MET A 47 -4.72 6.21 -7.77
CA MET A 47 -5.74 7.12 -8.28
C MET A 47 -5.72 8.47 -7.57
N VAL A 48 -5.62 8.47 -6.23
CA VAL A 48 -5.50 9.71 -5.44
C VAL A 48 -4.24 10.47 -5.83
N ARG A 49 -3.10 9.78 -5.96
CA ARG A 49 -1.84 10.36 -6.43
C ARG A 49 -2.00 11.05 -7.79
N ASP A 50 -2.58 10.35 -8.75
CA ASP A 50 -2.69 10.84 -10.12
C ASP A 50 -3.57 12.08 -10.20
N VAL A 51 -4.67 12.12 -9.45
CA VAL A 51 -5.53 13.31 -9.32
C VAL A 51 -4.75 14.47 -8.69
N LEU A 52 -3.96 14.24 -7.63
CA LEU A 52 -3.16 15.28 -6.99
C LEU A 52 -2.06 15.85 -7.90
N LEU A 53 -1.49 15.00 -8.77
CA LEU A 53 -0.45 15.41 -9.72
C LEU A 53 -1.02 15.95 -11.03
N GLY A 54 -2.34 15.96 -11.21
CA GLY A 54 -2.99 16.38 -12.45
C GLY A 54 -2.87 15.38 -13.60
N ASN A 55 -2.46 14.14 -13.32
CA ASN A 55 -2.39 13.05 -14.30
C ASN A 55 -3.79 12.48 -14.55
N THR A 56 -4.48 12.99 -15.57
CA THR A 56 -5.84 12.57 -15.89
C THR A 56 -5.94 12.08 -17.34
N PRO A 57 -6.60 10.92 -17.61
CA PRO A 57 -7.19 10.00 -16.63
C PRO A 57 -6.11 9.27 -15.79
N PRO A 58 -6.41 8.87 -14.53
CA PRO A 58 -5.49 8.11 -13.69
C PRO A 58 -4.95 6.85 -14.37
N ALA A 59 -3.69 6.47 -14.07
CA ALA A 59 -3.01 5.33 -14.71
C ALA A 59 -3.79 4.02 -14.62
N ALA A 60 -4.53 3.79 -13.53
CA ALA A 60 -5.38 2.61 -13.36
C ALA A 60 -6.48 2.46 -14.43
N PHE A 61 -6.83 3.54 -15.14
CA PHE A 61 -7.77 3.51 -16.27
C PHE A 61 -7.07 3.44 -17.63
N GLN A 62 -5.77 3.70 -17.67
CA GLN A 62 -4.97 3.64 -18.90
C GLN A 62 -4.39 2.24 -19.12
N ASP A 63 -3.98 1.55 -18.02
CA ASP A 63 -3.49 0.18 -18.04
C ASP A 63 -4.40 -0.73 -17.21
N PRO A 64 -5.08 -1.71 -17.83
CA PRO A 64 -5.95 -2.65 -17.13
C PRO A 64 -5.19 -3.75 -16.38
N VAL A 65 -3.89 -3.93 -16.61
CA VAL A 65 -3.12 -5.06 -16.06
C VAL A 65 -3.09 -5.04 -14.52
N PRO A 66 -2.76 -3.93 -13.82
CA PRO A 66 -2.81 -3.90 -12.36
C PRO A 66 -4.19 -4.22 -11.80
N SER A 67 -5.24 -3.69 -12.43
CA SER A 67 -6.64 -3.93 -12.04
C SER A 67 -7.03 -5.40 -12.19
N ALA A 68 -6.65 -6.02 -13.31
CA ALA A 68 -6.89 -7.45 -13.56
C ALA A 68 -6.14 -8.33 -12.55
N VAL A 69 -4.89 -8.01 -12.23
CA VAL A 69 -4.09 -8.71 -11.21
C VAL A 69 -4.72 -8.58 -9.82
N ALA A 70 -5.22 -7.39 -9.46
CA ALA A 70 -5.89 -7.17 -8.18
C ALA A 70 -7.17 -8.00 -8.04
N VAL A 71 -8.01 -8.04 -9.10
CA VAL A 71 -9.23 -8.85 -9.14
C VAL A 71 -8.88 -10.34 -9.09
N ALA A 72 -7.92 -10.81 -9.90
CA ALA A 72 -7.48 -12.20 -9.92
C ALA A 72 -6.97 -12.64 -8.54
N THR A 73 -6.15 -11.81 -7.88
CA THR A 73 -5.66 -12.08 -6.51
C THR A 73 -6.81 -12.20 -5.52
N SER A 74 -7.80 -11.32 -5.60
CA SER A 74 -8.98 -11.34 -4.74
C SER A 74 -9.82 -12.59 -4.93
N LEU A 75 -10.04 -13.02 -6.19
CA LEU A 75 -10.76 -14.25 -6.52
C LEU A 75 -10.02 -15.51 -6.03
N ILE A 76 -8.70 -15.57 -6.24
CA ILE A 76 -7.88 -16.67 -5.75
C ILE A 76 -8.02 -16.82 -4.25
N LEU A 77 -7.92 -15.73 -3.48
CA LEU A 77 -8.06 -15.75 -2.03
C LEU A 77 -9.48 -16.11 -1.58
N PHE A 78 -10.49 -15.65 -2.30
CA PHE A 78 -11.89 -15.96 -1.98
C PHE A 78 -12.19 -17.45 -2.09
N PHE A 79 -11.75 -18.10 -3.19
CA PHE A 79 -12.06 -19.50 -3.48
C PHE A 79 -11.03 -20.51 -2.96
N SER A 80 -9.85 -20.06 -2.51
CA SER A 80 -8.79 -20.99 -2.11
C SER A 80 -8.97 -21.53 -0.68
N GLY A 81 -8.40 -22.72 -0.45
CA GLY A 81 -8.27 -23.26 0.91
C GLY A 81 -7.41 -22.42 1.85
N VAL A 82 -6.62 -21.48 1.31
CA VAL A 82 -5.82 -20.49 2.08
C VAL A 82 -6.71 -19.67 3.00
N ARG A 83 -7.92 -19.34 2.56
CA ARG A 83 -8.94 -18.68 3.39
C ARG A 83 -9.17 -19.43 4.71
N HIS A 84 -9.43 -20.72 4.65
CA HIS A 84 -9.69 -21.53 5.86
C HIS A 84 -8.48 -21.58 6.79
N MET A 85 -7.29 -21.68 6.22
CA MET A 85 -6.04 -21.69 6.99
C MET A 85 -5.77 -20.35 7.71
N LEU A 86 -6.08 -19.22 7.06
CA LEU A 86 -5.87 -17.89 7.62
C LEU A 86 -6.97 -17.50 8.61
N MET A 87 -8.24 -17.75 8.26
CA MET A 87 -9.38 -17.40 9.13
C MET A 87 -9.50 -18.29 10.37
N GLY A 88 -8.95 -19.50 10.34
CA GLY A 88 -8.95 -20.42 11.48
C GLY A 88 -7.96 -20.05 12.59
N ASN A 89 -7.05 -19.09 12.37
CA ASN A 89 -6.04 -18.69 13.35
C ASN A 89 -5.75 -17.19 13.28
N GLN A 90 -6.23 -16.44 14.27
CA GLN A 90 -6.09 -14.98 14.33
C GLN A 90 -4.63 -14.52 14.21
N ARG A 91 -3.68 -15.23 14.81
CA ARG A 91 -2.26 -14.86 14.73
C ARG A 91 -1.71 -14.97 13.30
N ARG A 92 -2.16 -15.98 12.53
CA ARG A 92 -1.76 -16.12 11.11
C ARG A 92 -2.39 -15.04 10.27
N TYR A 93 -3.65 -14.73 10.51
CA TYR A 93 -4.34 -13.63 9.85
C TYR A 93 -3.62 -12.29 10.08
N ASP A 94 -3.33 -11.95 11.34
CA ASP A 94 -2.66 -10.71 11.71
C ASP A 94 -1.25 -10.62 11.11
N LEU A 95 -0.50 -11.73 11.09
CA LEU A 95 0.83 -11.77 10.49
C LEU A 95 0.76 -11.59 8.97
N PHE A 96 -0.15 -12.29 8.30
CA PHE A 96 -0.31 -12.18 6.84
C PHE A 96 -0.77 -10.78 6.45
N MET A 97 -1.73 -10.21 7.17
CA MET A 97 -2.16 -8.82 6.99
C MET A 97 -1.01 -7.84 7.17
N LEU A 98 -0.19 -8.00 8.21
CA LEU A 98 0.97 -7.15 8.44
C LEU A 98 1.96 -7.19 7.26
N LEU A 99 2.27 -8.40 6.78
CA LEU A 99 3.24 -8.58 5.69
C LEU A 99 2.71 -8.03 4.37
N MET A 100 1.47 -8.34 4.01
CA MET A 100 0.86 -7.88 2.76
C MET A 100 0.64 -6.36 2.77
N ASP A 101 0.05 -5.84 3.83
CA ASP A 101 -0.16 -4.41 3.97
C ASP A 101 1.17 -3.64 4.06
N GLY A 102 2.16 -4.16 4.79
CA GLY A 102 3.49 -3.55 4.91
C GLY A 102 4.26 -3.54 3.58
N ALA A 103 4.20 -4.61 2.81
CA ALA A 103 4.83 -4.70 1.48
C ALA A 103 4.17 -3.72 0.50
N GLY A 104 2.84 -3.72 0.43
CA GLY A 104 2.09 -2.79 -0.41
C GLY A 104 2.37 -1.32 -0.03
N LEU A 105 2.35 -1.02 1.28
CA LEU A 105 2.67 0.32 1.79
C LEU A 105 4.06 0.78 1.33
N GLY A 106 5.09 -0.06 1.49
CA GLY A 106 6.45 0.29 1.12
C GLY A 106 6.60 0.52 -0.38
N ILE A 107 6.10 -0.41 -1.18
CA ILE A 107 6.18 -0.34 -2.65
C ILE A 107 5.43 0.89 -3.17
N PHE A 108 4.19 1.09 -2.80
CA PHE A 108 3.41 2.21 -3.30
C PHE A 108 3.87 3.57 -2.76
N THR A 109 4.48 3.62 -1.56
CA THR A 109 5.15 4.83 -1.09
C THR A 109 6.23 5.29 -2.06
N VAL A 110 7.15 4.40 -2.43
CA VAL A 110 8.27 4.79 -3.30
C VAL A 110 7.84 4.95 -4.77
N MET A 111 6.81 4.22 -5.21
CA MET A 111 6.17 4.45 -6.51
C MET A 111 5.54 5.84 -6.58
N GLY A 112 4.91 6.31 -5.50
CA GLY A 112 4.39 7.67 -5.39
C GLY A 112 5.49 8.74 -5.47
N VAL A 113 6.60 8.54 -4.76
CA VAL A 113 7.79 9.41 -4.83
C VAL A 113 8.31 9.47 -6.27
N ARG A 114 8.47 8.31 -6.90
CA ARG A 114 8.93 8.20 -8.28
C ARG A 114 8.02 8.94 -9.26
N THR A 115 6.72 8.73 -9.16
CA THR A 115 5.76 9.40 -10.07
C THR A 115 5.84 10.91 -9.91
N ALA A 116 5.85 11.44 -8.68
CA ALA A 116 6.00 12.87 -8.44
C ALA A 116 7.33 13.41 -8.99
N TRP A 117 8.40 12.62 -8.90
CA TRP A 117 9.70 12.97 -9.41
C TRP A 117 9.74 13.14 -10.93
N HIS A 118 8.97 12.33 -11.67
CA HIS A 118 8.91 12.40 -13.13
C HIS A 118 7.83 13.35 -13.68
N CYS A 119 6.79 13.65 -12.86
CA CYS A 119 5.69 14.51 -13.29
C CYS A 119 5.96 16.00 -13.08
N VAL A 120 6.86 16.36 -12.17
CA VAL A 120 7.14 17.76 -11.80
C VAL A 120 8.58 18.08 -12.10
N GLU A 121 8.82 19.18 -12.81
CA GLU A 121 10.15 19.69 -13.05
C GLU A 121 10.72 20.25 -11.72
N GLU A 122 11.88 19.75 -11.30
CA GLU A 122 12.52 20.09 -10.01
C GLU A 122 11.59 20.01 -8.76
N PRO A 123 11.00 18.83 -8.48
CA PRO A 123 10.05 18.71 -7.38
C PRO A 123 10.74 18.96 -6.04
N PRO A 124 10.15 19.78 -5.16
CA PRO A 124 10.67 19.97 -3.80
C PRO A 124 10.52 18.66 -3.01
N LEU A 125 11.46 18.40 -2.10
CA LEU A 125 11.46 17.19 -1.26
C LEU A 125 10.13 16.99 -0.51
N TYR A 126 9.50 18.07 -0.05
CA TYR A 126 8.19 18.03 0.60
C TYR A 126 7.12 17.40 -0.31
N LEU A 127 7.06 17.77 -1.59
CA LEU A 127 6.11 17.21 -2.54
C LEU A 127 6.34 15.70 -2.72
N LEU A 128 7.60 15.28 -2.88
CA LEU A 128 7.97 13.88 -3.01
C LEU A 128 7.51 13.06 -1.81
N VAL A 129 7.79 13.56 -0.61
CA VAL A 129 7.41 12.89 0.66
C VAL A 129 5.89 12.84 0.81
N PHE A 130 5.21 13.94 0.55
CA PHE A 130 3.75 14.01 0.66
C PHE A 130 3.06 13.06 -0.30
N VAL A 131 3.40 13.13 -1.59
CA VAL A 131 2.80 12.29 -2.63
C VAL A 131 3.12 10.80 -2.40
N GLY A 132 4.37 10.50 -2.01
CA GLY A 132 4.76 9.15 -1.63
C GLY A 132 3.91 8.60 -0.48
N ALA A 133 3.78 9.37 0.59
CA ALA A 133 2.99 8.98 1.75
C ALA A 133 1.51 8.78 1.40
N VAL A 134 0.91 9.73 0.67
CA VAL A 134 -0.50 9.64 0.24
C VAL A 134 -0.73 8.43 -0.65
N THR A 135 0.19 8.13 -1.58
CA THR A 135 0.08 6.96 -2.45
C THR A 135 0.14 5.65 -1.66
N GLY A 136 1.12 5.53 -0.76
CA GLY A 136 1.29 4.33 0.05
C GLY A 136 0.13 4.09 1.02
N VAL A 137 -0.29 5.14 1.75
CA VAL A 137 -1.33 5.05 2.77
C VAL A 137 -2.74 4.99 2.16
N GLY A 138 -2.95 5.63 0.99
CA GLY A 138 -4.26 5.88 0.41
C GLY A 138 -5.07 4.60 0.16
N GLY A 139 -4.46 3.55 -0.36
CA GLY A 139 -5.14 2.27 -0.60
C GLY A 139 -5.67 1.63 0.70
N GLY A 140 -4.83 1.56 1.73
CA GLY A 140 -5.23 1.05 3.04
C GLY A 140 -6.30 1.91 3.73
N LEU A 141 -6.22 3.24 3.58
CA LEU A 141 -7.22 4.17 4.10
C LEU A 141 -8.60 3.95 3.45
N LEU A 142 -8.64 3.85 2.13
CA LEU A 142 -9.89 3.58 1.40
C LEU A 142 -10.47 2.22 1.77
N ARG A 143 -9.62 1.18 1.86
CA ARG A 143 -10.03 -0.16 2.34
C ARG A 143 -10.73 -0.08 3.69
N ASP A 144 -10.08 0.55 4.67
CA ASP A 144 -10.60 0.60 6.04
C ASP A 144 -11.92 1.38 6.10
N ILE A 145 -12.03 2.52 5.40
CA ILE A 145 -13.27 3.30 5.31
C ILE A 145 -14.40 2.46 4.68
N MET A 146 -14.14 1.78 3.55
CA MET A 146 -15.14 0.93 2.89
C MET A 146 -15.54 -0.27 3.76
N ALA A 147 -14.62 -0.82 4.54
CA ALA A 147 -14.88 -1.89 5.49
C ALA A 147 -15.56 -1.43 6.79
N ARG A 148 -15.78 -0.12 6.95
CA ARG A 148 -16.30 0.53 8.17
C ARG A 148 -15.44 0.23 9.40
N ASP A 149 -14.14 0.14 9.20
CA ASP A 149 -13.16 0.05 10.28
C ASP A 149 -12.51 1.41 10.54
N MET A 150 -12.03 1.61 11.76
CA MET A 150 -11.19 2.76 12.05
C MET A 150 -9.88 2.62 11.27
N PRO A 151 -9.53 3.57 10.38
CA PRO A 151 -8.35 3.45 9.55
C PRO A 151 -7.06 3.25 10.35
N TYR A 152 -6.20 2.36 9.86
CA TYR A 152 -4.92 2.02 10.51
C TYR A 152 -4.02 3.24 10.73
N ILE A 153 -4.11 4.24 9.85
CA ILE A 153 -3.38 5.51 9.97
C ILE A 153 -3.62 6.21 11.31
N PHE A 154 -4.80 6.01 11.92
CA PHE A 154 -5.18 6.67 13.18
C PHE A 154 -4.94 5.80 14.42
N ILE A 155 -4.90 4.49 14.28
CA ILE A 155 -4.89 3.59 15.44
C ILE A 155 -3.69 2.63 15.49
N LYS A 156 -3.13 2.25 14.34
CA LYS A 156 -1.96 1.35 14.30
C LYS A 156 -0.67 2.14 14.20
N HIS A 157 0.11 1.92 15.21
CA HIS A 157 1.43 2.44 15.50
C HIS A 157 2.31 2.62 14.26
N ILE A 158 2.79 3.85 14.08
CA ILE A 158 3.85 4.19 13.12
C ILE A 158 3.51 3.77 11.66
N TYR A 159 2.20 3.72 11.28
CA TYR A 159 1.80 3.37 9.91
C TYR A 159 2.20 4.46 8.91
N ALA A 160 1.66 5.67 9.09
CA ALA A 160 1.97 6.81 8.25
C ALA A 160 3.43 7.29 8.44
N CYS A 161 3.95 7.21 9.67
CA CYS A 161 5.35 7.57 9.94
C CYS A 161 6.33 6.68 9.21
N ALA A 162 6.04 5.37 9.05
CA ALA A 162 6.87 4.48 8.26
C ALA A 162 6.89 4.90 6.79
N SER A 163 5.71 5.20 6.20
CA SER A 163 5.60 5.69 4.84
C SER A 163 6.34 7.02 4.64
N LEU A 164 6.17 7.98 5.56
CA LEU A 164 6.89 9.25 5.53
C LEU A 164 8.42 9.07 5.58
N ALA A 165 8.91 8.18 6.46
CA ALA A 165 10.34 7.90 6.58
C ALA A 165 10.90 7.24 5.30
N GLY A 166 10.17 6.28 4.72
CA GLY A 166 10.57 5.65 3.47
C GLY A 166 10.53 6.59 2.27
N ALA A 167 9.50 7.45 2.18
CA ALA A 167 9.41 8.48 1.15
C ALA A 167 10.55 9.50 1.27
N LEU A 168 10.87 9.92 2.51
CA LEU A 168 11.98 10.84 2.78
C LEU A 168 13.32 10.22 2.36
N LEU A 169 13.59 8.98 2.77
CA LEU A 169 14.80 8.28 2.38
C LEU A 169 14.91 8.16 0.86
N CYS A 170 13.83 7.72 0.19
CA CYS A 170 13.78 7.60 -1.26
C CYS A 170 14.07 8.96 -1.95
N GLY A 171 13.45 10.05 -1.48
CA GLY A 171 13.67 11.39 -2.01
C GLY A 171 15.10 11.90 -1.80
N LEU A 172 15.70 11.66 -0.64
CA LEU A 172 17.08 12.05 -0.33
C LEU A 172 18.12 11.23 -1.11
N MET A 173 17.82 9.97 -1.41
CA MET A 173 18.70 9.10 -2.20
C MET A 173 18.62 9.36 -3.71
N ARG A 174 17.89 10.37 -4.16
CA ARG A 174 17.79 10.77 -5.56
C ARG A 174 19.16 10.83 -6.30
N PRO A 175 20.22 11.41 -5.71
CA PRO A 175 21.53 11.49 -6.39
C PRO A 175 22.22 10.13 -6.60
N VAL A 176 21.85 9.10 -5.82
CA VAL A 176 22.46 7.76 -5.89
C VAL A 176 21.86 6.96 -7.06
N GLY A 177 20.64 7.26 -7.45
CA GLY A 177 19.92 6.61 -8.54
C GLY A 177 18.54 6.14 -8.15
N GLU A 178 17.67 5.99 -9.14
CA GLU A 178 16.24 5.69 -8.95
C GLU A 178 16.00 4.32 -8.30
N MET A 179 16.60 3.25 -8.86
CA MET A 179 16.39 1.89 -8.34
C MET A 179 16.87 1.71 -6.90
N PRO A 180 18.12 2.07 -6.54
CA PRO A 180 18.58 1.93 -5.16
C PRO A 180 17.76 2.77 -4.17
N ALA A 181 17.34 3.97 -4.57
CA ALA A 181 16.48 4.83 -3.75
C ALA A 181 15.11 4.18 -3.46
N MET A 182 14.48 3.61 -4.49
CA MET A 182 13.19 2.93 -4.35
C MET A 182 13.30 1.68 -3.47
N VAL A 183 14.30 0.84 -3.72
CA VAL A 183 14.51 -0.39 -2.93
C VAL A 183 14.80 -0.06 -1.47
N ALA A 184 15.69 0.91 -1.20
CA ALA A 184 16.01 1.32 0.15
C ALA A 184 14.80 1.93 0.88
N GLY A 185 14.03 2.79 0.20
CA GLY A 185 12.83 3.39 0.76
C GLY A 185 11.76 2.35 1.09
N ALA A 186 11.45 1.44 0.16
CA ALA A 186 10.47 0.38 0.38
C ALA A 186 10.90 -0.59 1.49
N ALA A 187 12.18 -0.99 1.51
CA ALA A 187 12.74 -1.83 2.57
C ALA A 187 12.64 -1.16 3.94
N LEU A 188 12.94 0.14 4.04
CA LEU A 188 12.81 0.89 5.29
C LEU A 188 11.37 0.89 5.80
N VAL A 189 10.39 1.17 4.94
CA VAL A 189 8.97 1.11 5.30
C VAL A 189 8.61 -0.27 5.86
N PHE A 190 8.95 -1.32 5.13
CA PHE A 190 8.63 -2.69 5.51
C PHE A 190 9.27 -3.08 6.85
N VAL A 191 10.55 -2.77 7.04
CA VAL A 191 11.28 -3.04 8.29
C VAL A 191 10.65 -2.29 9.46
N ILE A 192 10.36 -0.99 9.33
CA ILE A 192 9.70 -0.21 10.38
C ILE A 192 8.33 -0.83 10.72
N ARG A 193 7.55 -1.26 9.73
CA ARG A 193 6.25 -1.90 9.95
C ARG A 193 6.39 -3.22 10.72
N CYS A 194 7.34 -4.06 10.37
CA CYS A 194 7.60 -5.31 11.07
C CYS A 194 8.08 -5.08 12.51
N LEU A 195 9.02 -4.16 12.71
CA LEU A 195 9.54 -3.82 14.03
C LEU A 195 8.46 -3.19 14.92
N SER A 196 7.68 -2.24 14.38
CA SER A 196 6.61 -1.59 15.14
C SER A 196 5.52 -2.56 15.57
N ALA A 197 5.22 -3.57 14.75
CA ALA A 197 4.29 -4.63 15.12
C ALA A 197 4.88 -5.59 16.15
N HIS A 198 6.17 -5.93 16.03
CA HIS A 198 6.85 -6.83 16.97
C HIS A 198 7.01 -6.20 18.35
N TYR A 199 7.48 -4.96 18.43
CA TYR A 199 7.70 -4.23 19.68
C TYR A 199 6.48 -3.45 20.17
N ARG A 200 5.36 -3.52 19.44
CA ARG A 200 4.11 -2.80 19.77
C ARG A 200 4.33 -1.31 20.03
N TRP A 201 5.14 -0.66 19.17
CA TRP A 201 5.39 0.77 19.30
C TRP A 201 4.09 1.57 19.11
N ASN A 202 3.76 2.40 20.06
CA ASN A 202 2.57 3.24 20.08
C ASN A 202 2.97 4.71 20.14
N LEU A 203 2.27 5.55 19.39
CA LEU A 203 2.31 6.98 19.61
C LEU A 203 1.48 7.31 20.87
N PRO A 204 1.83 8.39 21.59
CA PRO A 204 1.04 8.85 22.74
C PRO A 204 -0.42 9.05 22.35
N LYS A 205 -1.34 8.53 23.15
CA LYS A 205 -2.77 8.80 23.04
C LYS A 205 -3.16 9.77 24.12
N THR A 206 -4.14 10.64 23.84
CA THR A 206 -4.81 11.39 24.90
C THR A 206 -5.48 10.37 25.82
N CYS A 207 -5.01 10.33 27.07
CA CYS A 207 -5.72 9.60 28.13
C CYS A 207 -6.88 10.50 28.58
N ASP A 208 -8.11 10.02 28.43
CA ASP A 208 -9.26 10.54 29.15
C ASP A 208 -9.27 9.96 30.57
#